data_d7a352f28d883a9dd45d30e6f718ded9
#
_entry.id   d7a352f28d883a9dd45d30e6f718ded9
#
_cell.length_a   1.000
_cell.length_b   1.000
_cell.length_c   1.000
_cell.angle_alpha   90.00
_cell.angle_beta   90.00
_cell.angle_gamma   90.00
#
_symmetry.space_group_name_H-M   'P 1'
#
loop_
_entity.id
_entity.type
_entity.pdbx_description
1 polymer ?
#
loop_
_entity_poly.entity_id
_entity_poly.type
_entity_poly.pdbx_seq_one_letter_code
_entity_poly.pdbx_strand_id
1 'polypeptide(L)'
;MRIIKALLVLLFLAPTLAAAEPNPESSFLRIQRDESREPVALQTVIAKYVPASGAKGVEIDLVAVVHIGERAYYERLNKELEKHDAVLYELVAPEGNKPPKGAERRSDNPVAMLQQGMKLFLRLEHQLEVVDYLKANFIHADLSPEGMKKAMKERGDDETTIVLGVLADFLRKKNLDADKPEPQAPDISLTDLLNPKKFKRMMAKQFENAGGEVSLGGTINRLLVEDRNKACIKVLQQQLTAGKKKIAIFYGAAHMPDFDKRLKEDFGMKRTESEWITAWNLADDGPRN
;
A
#
# COMPACT_ATOMS: atom_id res chain seq x y z
N MET A 1 19.88 8.97 -1.28
CA MET A 1 18.59 9.36 -0.66
C MET A 1 17.80 10.43 -1.44
N ARG A 2 18.41 11.37 -2.12
CA ARG A 2 17.69 12.34 -3.00
C ARG A 2 17.10 11.69 -4.24
N ILE A 3 17.78 10.73 -4.85
CA ILE A 3 17.35 10.02 -6.08
C ILE A 3 16.15 9.11 -5.83
N ILE A 4 16.12 8.41 -4.68
CA ILE A 4 14.97 7.54 -4.30
C ILE A 4 13.69 8.37 -4.10
N LYS A 5 13.81 9.59 -3.57
CA LYS A 5 12.68 10.52 -3.43
C LYS A 5 12.16 11.05 -4.78
N ALA A 6 13.05 11.23 -5.76
CA ALA A 6 12.67 11.64 -7.11
C ALA A 6 12.02 10.50 -7.91
N LEU A 7 12.45 9.25 -7.71
CA LEU A 7 11.86 8.07 -8.36
C LEU A 7 10.39 7.84 -7.92
N LEU A 8 10.05 8.11 -6.66
CA LEU A 8 8.68 8.00 -6.16
C LEU A 8 7.71 8.98 -6.83
N VAL A 9 8.17 10.09 -7.37
CA VAL A 9 7.33 11.08 -8.08
C VAL A 9 7.08 10.67 -9.53
N LEU A 10 8.03 10.00 -10.17
CA LEU A 10 7.90 9.51 -11.55
C LEU A 10 6.92 8.33 -11.69
N LEU A 11 6.61 7.63 -10.60
CA LEU A 11 5.65 6.52 -10.56
C LEU A 11 4.20 6.94 -10.83
N PHE A 12 3.86 8.23 -10.70
CA PHE A 12 2.51 8.74 -10.95
C PHE A 12 2.22 9.07 -12.43
N LEU A 13 3.20 8.97 -13.33
CA LEU A 13 3.08 9.37 -14.74
C LEU A 13 3.23 8.21 -15.73
N ALA A 14 3.34 6.97 -15.29
CA ALA A 14 3.47 5.82 -16.19
C ALA A 14 2.13 5.50 -16.88
N PRO A 15 2.09 5.30 -18.21
CA PRO A 15 0.90 4.88 -18.92
C PRO A 15 0.52 3.45 -18.51
N THR A 16 -0.76 3.22 -18.28
CA THR A 16 -1.31 1.95 -17.80
C THR A 16 -1.68 1.04 -18.96
N LEU A 17 -1.13 -0.17 -18.97
CA LEU A 17 -1.64 -1.28 -19.77
C LEU A 17 -2.84 -1.90 -19.10
N ALA A 18 -3.81 -2.35 -19.92
CA ALA A 18 -4.93 -3.14 -19.46
C ALA A 18 -4.39 -4.48 -18.89
N ALA A 19 -4.35 -4.59 -17.58
CA ALA A 19 -4.08 -5.85 -16.90
C ALA A 19 -5.35 -6.72 -16.97
N ALA A 20 -5.17 -8.05 -17.00
CA ALA A 20 -6.27 -9.00 -16.79
C ALA A 20 -6.99 -8.67 -15.48
N GLU A 21 -8.32 -8.84 -15.45
CA GLU A 21 -9.10 -8.62 -14.23
C GLU A 21 -8.44 -9.36 -13.05
N PRO A 22 -8.03 -8.68 -11.98
CA PRO A 22 -7.37 -9.35 -10.86
C PRO A 22 -8.34 -10.33 -10.23
N ASN A 23 -7.85 -11.54 -9.93
CA ASN A 23 -8.64 -12.53 -9.20
C ASN A 23 -9.10 -11.88 -7.86
N PRO A 24 -10.43 -11.77 -7.62
CA PRO A 24 -10.97 -11.10 -6.43
C PRO A 24 -10.44 -11.70 -5.11
N GLU A 25 -10.08 -13.00 -5.12
CA GLU A 25 -9.58 -13.69 -3.94
C GLU A 25 -8.12 -13.35 -3.59
N SER A 26 -7.34 -12.89 -4.55
CA SER A 26 -5.93 -12.48 -4.34
C SER A 26 -5.73 -10.98 -4.29
N SER A 27 -6.76 -10.19 -4.54
CA SER A 27 -6.67 -8.73 -4.54
C SER A 27 -6.70 -8.15 -3.11
N PHE A 28 -5.91 -7.11 -2.89
CA PHE A 28 -5.87 -6.35 -1.62
C PHE A 28 -6.35 -4.91 -1.78
N LEU A 29 -6.62 -4.51 -3.01
CA LEU A 29 -7.16 -3.20 -3.37
C LEU A 29 -8.09 -3.40 -4.57
N ARG A 30 -9.25 -2.73 -4.55
CA ARG A 30 -10.20 -2.79 -5.66
C ARG A 30 -10.95 -1.49 -5.85
N ILE A 31 -11.49 -1.29 -7.05
CA ILE A 31 -12.56 -0.32 -7.29
C ILE A 31 -13.90 -1.04 -7.21
N GLN A 32 -14.73 -0.62 -6.24
CA GLN A 32 -16.13 -0.99 -6.23
C GLN A 32 -16.86 -0.19 -7.30
N ARG A 33 -17.71 -0.88 -8.09
CA ARG A 33 -18.52 -0.29 -9.14
C ARG A 33 -20.00 -0.50 -8.83
N ASP A 34 -20.86 0.41 -9.30
CA ASP A 34 -22.30 0.26 -9.24
C ASP A 34 -22.83 -0.62 -10.37
N GLU A 35 -24.17 -0.74 -10.46
CA GLU A 35 -24.85 -1.51 -11.50
C GLU A 35 -24.57 -1.00 -12.93
N SER A 36 -24.27 0.28 -13.08
CA SER A 36 -23.88 0.93 -14.34
C SER A 36 -22.38 0.77 -14.66
N ARG A 37 -21.63 0.02 -13.81
CA ARG A 37 -20.17 -0.15 -13.84
C ARG A 37 -19.37 1.14 -13.58
N GLU A 38 -20.02 2.18 -13.02
CA GLU A 38 -19.31 3.39 -12.61
C GLU A 38 -18.55 3.19 -11.30
N PRO A 39 -17.33 3.74 -11.17
CA PRO A 39 -16.55 3.67 -9.95
C PRO A 39 -17.23 4.41 -8.80
N VAL A 40 -17.58 3.72 -7.71
CA VAL A 40 -18.23 4.31 -6.53
C VAL A 40 -17.32 4.33 -5.29
N ALA A 41 -16.33 3.45 -5.20
CA ALA A 41 -15.37 3.47 -4.10
C ALA A 41 -14.02 2.85 -4.49
N LEU A 42 -12.92 3.37 -3.95
CA LEU A 42 -11.66 2.66 -3.82
C LEU A 42 -11.66 1.98 -2.46
N GLN A 43 -11.45 0.66 -2.43
CA GLN A 43 -11.50 -0.14 -1.23
C GLN A 43 -10.19 -0.88 -1.01
N THR A 44 -9.80 -1.03 0.26
CA THR A 44 -8.77 -1.96 0.71
C THR A 44 -9.41 -3.07 1.53
N VAL A 45 -8.68 -4.15 1.79
CA VAL A 45 -9.22 -5.32 2.48
C VAL A 45 -8.52 -5.58 3.80
N ILE A 46 -9.28 -6.04 4.80
CA ILE A 46 -8.79 -6.80 5.93
C ILE A 46 -9.01 -8.27 5.59
N ALA A 47 -7.92 -9.02 5.41
CA ALA A 47 -7.95 -10.42 5.05
C ALA A 47 -7.49 -11.27 6.24
N LYS A 48 -8.37 -12.14 6.74
CA LYS A 48 -8.13 -13.01 7.88
C LYS A 48 -7.47 -14.31 7.47
N TYR A 49 -6.45 -14.70 8.20
CA TYR A 49 -5.73 -15.95 8.03
C TYR A 49 -5.74 -16.78 9.30
N VAL A 50 -6.00 -18.09 9.14
CA VAL A 50 -5.96 -19.08 10.22
C VAL A 50 -5.13 -20.29 9.78
N PRO A 51 -4.59 -21.12 10.73
CA PRO A 51 -3.86 -22.33 10.36
C PRO A 51 -4.67 -23.24 9.44
N ALA A 52 -4.09 -23.66 8.32
CA ALA A 52 -4.73 -24.55 7.35
C ALA A 52 -5.04 -25.94 7.95
N SER A 53 -4.27 -26.35 8.97
CA SER A 53 -4.50 -27.58 9.75
C SER A 53 -5.78 -27.57 10.58
N GLY A 54 -6.45 -26.42 10.72
CA GLY A 54 -7.61 -26.25 11.59
C GLY A 54 -7.26 -26.07 13.07
N ALA A 55 -5.97 -25.95 13.41
CA ALA A 55 -5.55 -25.66 14.78
C ALA A 55 -6.14 -24.31 15.23
N LYS A 56 -6.78 -24.30 16.42
CA LYS A 56 -7.43 -23.09 16.96
C LYS A 56 -6.41 -22.22 17.70
N GLY A 57 -6.65 -20.93 17.68
CA GLY A 57 -6.02 -19.98 18.61
C GLY A 57 -5.07 -18.97 18.01
N VAL A 58 -4.62 -19.11 16.74
CA VAL A 58 -3.82 -18.09 16.05
C VAL A 58 -4.64 -17.53 14.89
N GLU A 59 -4.74 -16.20 14.84
CA GLU A 59 -5.39 -15.45 13.78
C GLU A 59 -4.44 -14.32 13.35
N ILE A 60 -4.17 -14.20 12.05
CA ILE A 60 -3.39 -13.12 11.49
C ILE A 60 -4.26 -12.38 10.48
N ASP A 61 -4.43 -11.08 10.69
CA ASP A 61 -5.15 -10.22 9.77
C ASP A 61 -4.15 -9.39 8.93
N LEU A 62 -4.18 -9.55 7.60
CA LEU A 62 -3.52 -8.63 6.69
C LEU A 62 -4.43 -7.41 6.49
N VAL A 63 -4.03 -6.30 7.06
CA VAL A 63 -4.76 -5.03 7.01
C VAL A 63 -4.11 -4.14 5.96
N ALA A 64 -4.61 -4.22 4.73
CA ALA A 64 -4.14 -3.41 3.61
C ALA A 64 -4.52 -1.95 3.80
N VAL A 65 -3.58 -1.04 3.59
CA VAL A 65 -3.82 0.40 3.73
C VAL A 65 -3.34 1.18 2.51
N VAL A 66 -4.00 2.30 2.23
CA VAL A 66 -3.50 3.39 1.38
C VAL A 66 -3.02 4.53 2.26
N HIS A 67 -1.91 5.17 1.87
CA HIS A 67 -1.30 6.23 2.70
C HIS A 67 -2.09 7.54 2.72
N ILE A 68 -3.01 7.72 1.77
CA ILE A 68 -3.90 8.88 1.67
C ILE A 68 -5.33 8.34 1.54
N GLY A 69 -6.22 8.73 2.45
CA GLY A 69 -7.59 8.23 2.50
C GLY A 69 -8.53 9.18 3.21
N GLU A 70 -9.80 8.85 3.24
CA GLU A 70 -10.78 9.63 3.98
C GLU A 70 -10.58 9.44 5.49
N ARG A 71 -10.86 10.48 6.28
CA ARG A 71 -10.72 10.42 7.74
C ARG A 71 -11.49 9.23 8.34
N ALA A 72 -12.75 9.04 7.91
CA ALA A 72 -13.61 7.95 8.40
C ALA A 72 -13.01 6.56 8.14
N TYR A 73 -12.25 6.37 7.05
CA TYR A 73 -11.52 5.15 6.76
C TYR A 73 -10.48 4.83 7.85
N TYR A 74 -9.63 5.81 8.20
CA TYR A 74 -8.62 5.59 9.23
C TYR A 74 -9.21 5.47 10.64
N GLU A 75 -10.30 6.20 10.92
CA GLU A 75 -11.03 6.05 12.20
C GLU A 75 -11.62 4.65 12.35
N ARG A 76 -12.11 4.05 11.26
CA ARG A 76 -12.54 2.65 11.25
C ARG A 76 -11.37 1.70 11.46
N LEU A 77 -10.26 1.89 10.74
CA LEU A 77 -9.04 1.09 10.93
C LEU A 77 -8.53 1.15 12.37
N ASN A 78 -8.52 2.33 13.01
CA ASN A 78 -8.14 2.47 14.41
C ASN A 78 -8.97 1.56 15.33
N LYS A 79 -10.31 1.48 15.11
CA LYS A 79 -11.21 0.62 15.89
C LYS A 79 -10.96 -0.86 15.63
N GLU A 80 -10.69 -1.24 14.39
CA GLU A 80 -10.38 -2.64 14.04
C GLU A 80 -9.04 -3.07 14.64
N LEU A 81 -8.01 -2.23 14.55
CA LEU A 81 -6.67 -2.51 15.05
C LEU A 81 -6.61 -2.62 16.59
N GLU A 82 -7.55 -1.99 17.32
CA GLU A 82 -7.68 -2.14 18.79
C GLU A 82 -8.03 -3.57 19.22
N LYS A 83 -8.64 -4.37 18.35
CA LYS A 83 -9.07 -5.74 18.66
C LYS A 83 -7.93 -6.77 18.63
N HIS A 84 -6.71 -6.34 18.30
CA HIS A 84 -5.55 -7.22 18.13
C HIS A 84 -4.61 -7.15 19.33
N ASP A 85 -3.99 -8.29 19.66
CA ASP A 85 -2.96 -8.39 20.70
C ASP A 85 -1.67 -7.66 20.29
N ALA A 86 -1.39 -7.61 18.99
CA ALA A 86 -0.28 -6.90 18.38
C ALA A 86 -0.65 -6.38 16.99
N VAL A 87 -0.21 -5.17 16.67
CA VAL A 87 -0.33 -4.53 15.36
C VAL A 87 1.07 -4.24 14.84
N LEU A 88 1.50 -4.99 13.83
CA LEU A 88 2.79 -4.83 13.19
C LEU A 88 2.67 -3.79 12.09
N TYR A 89 3.27 -2.61 12.28
CA TYR A 89 3.06 -1.50 11.34
C TYR A 89 4.29 -1.13 10.53
N GLU A 90 4.01 -0.61 9.34
CA GLU A 90 4.96 -0.12 8.35
C GLU A 90 5.44 1.30 8.72
N LEU A 91 6.75 1.46 8.88
CA LEU A 91 7.37 2.77 8.99
C LEU A 91 8.89 2.66 8.83
N VAL A 92 9.46 3.20 7.75
CA VAL A 92 10.92 3.31 7.64
C VAL A 92 11.42 4.40 8.58
N ALA A 93 11.80 3.99 9.80
CA ALA A 93 12.27 4.86 10.88
C ALA A 93 13.25 4.10 11.79
N PRO A 94 14.03 4.78 12.62
CA PRO A 94 14.81 4.12 13.67
C PRO A 94 13.93 3.23 14.54
N GLU A 95 14.50 2.11 15.00
CA GLU A 95 13.78 1.12 15.81
C GLU A 95 13.14 1.80 17.06
N GLY A 96 11.89 1.42 17.34
CA GLY A 96 11.13 1.99 18.47
C GLY A 96 10.55 3.38 18.24
N ASN A 97 10.80 4.00 17.10
CA ASN A 97 10.21 5.31 16.78
C ASN A 97 8.72 5.17 16.47
N LYS A 98 7.89 5.84 17.27
CA LYS A 98 6.44 5.93 17.06
C LYS A 98 6.09 7.33 16.56
N PRO A 99 5.47 7.48 15.39
CA PRO A 99 5.06 8.79 14.93
C PRO A 99 4.03 9.37 15.90
N PRO A 100 4.17 10.64 16.33
CA PRO A 100 3.16 11.28 17.15
C PRO A 100 1.86 11.43 16.35
N LYS A 101 0.73 11.32 17.04
CA LYS A 101 -0.60 11.55 16.43
C LYS A 101 -0.69 12.99 15.93
N GLY A 102 -1.18 13.16 14.71
CA GLY A 102 -1.30 14.50 14.11
C GLY A 102 0.03 15.08 13.60
N ALA A 103 1.05 14.24 13.40
CA ALA A 103 2.32 14.69 12.84
C ALA A 103 2.15 15.23 11.40
N GLU A 104 1.87 16.52 11.31
CA GLU A 104 2.00 17.22 10.03
C GLU A 104 3.47 17.18 9.59
N ARG A 105 3.75 16.53 8.47
CA ARG A 105 5.05 16.68 7.81
C ARG A 105 5.11 18.04 7.12
N ARG A 106 5.38 19.10 7.87
CA ARG A 106 5.81 20.36 7.27
C ARG A 106 7.18 20.13 6.66
N SER A 107 7.24 20.18 5.36
CA SER A 107 8.49 20.12 4.61
C SER A 107 8.46 21.23 3.57
N ASP A 108 9.49 22.04 3.54
CA ASP A 108 9.70 23.07 2.52
C ASP A 108 10.07 22.47 1.15
N ASN A 109 10.01 21.16 1.03
CA ASN A 109 10.27 20.45 -0.22
C ASN A 109 9.06 20.65 -1.17
N PRO A 110 9.27 21.10 -2.43
CA PRO A 110 8.22 21.29 -3.43
C PRO A 110 7.31 20.07 -3.62
N VAL A 111 7.85 18.85 -3.49
CA VAL A 111 7.09 17.60 -3.56
C VAL A 111 6.11 17.46 -2.39
N ALA A 112 6.56 17.81 -1.17
CA ALA A 112 5.69 17.76 0.00
C ALA A 112 4.58 18.83 -0.07
N MET A 113 4.89 20.00 -0.62
CA MET A 113 3.89 21.05 -0.87
C MET A 113 2.85 20.60 -1.88
N LEU A 114 3.27 19.94 -2.97
CA LEU A 114 2.35 19.37 -3.97
C LEU A 114 1.45 18.30 -3.35
N GLN A 115 2.02 17.38 -2.54
CA GLN A 115 1.25 16.34 -1.85
C GLN A 115 0.25 16.95 -0.87
N GLN A 116 0.61 18.00 -0.16
CA GLN A 116 -0.28 18.71 0.76
C GLN A 116 -1.40 19.45 0.00
N GLY A 117 -1.08 20.08 -1.13
CA GLY A 117 -2.07 20.69 -2.02
C GLY A 117 -3.06 19.66 -2.57
N MET A 118 -2.58 18.50 -3.01
CA MET A 118 -3.43 17.39 -3.46
C MET A 118 -4.31 16.85 -2.35
N LYS A 119 -3.79 16.68 -1.14
CA LYS A 119 -4.54 16.25 0.04
C LYS A 119 -5.74 17.19 0.29
N LEU A 120 -5.50 18.50 0.33
CA LEU A 120 -6.53 19.51 0.54
C LEU A 120 -7.56 19.52 -0.61
N PHE A 121 -7.09 19.47 -1.85
CA PHE A 121 -7.94 19.44 -3.03
C PHE A 121 -8.84 18.22 -3.07
N LEU A 122 -8.30 17.03 -2.73
CA LEU A 122 -9.04 15.76 -2.73
C LEU A 122 -9.84 15.53 -1.44
N ARG A 123 -9.71 16.40 -0.43
CA ARG A 123 -10.29 16.22 0.92
C ARG A 123 -9.93 14.88 1.53
N LEU A 124 -8.68 14.49 1.41
CA LEU A 124 -8.12 13.26 1.97
C LEU A 124 -7.18 13.59 3.13
N GLU A 125 -6.98 12.62 4.00
CA GLU A 125 -6.06 12.70 5.13
C GLU A 125 -4.87 11.79 4.91
N HIS A 126 -3.76 12.10 5.56
CA HIS A 126 -2.60 11.20 5.56
C HIS A 126 -2.73 10.20 6.70
N GLN A 127 -2.37 8.94 6.44
CA GLN A 127 -2.39 7.84 7.42
C GLN A 127 -1.76 8.24 8.76
N LEU A 128 -0.57 8.86 8.74
CA LEU A 128 0.19 9.24 9.93
C LEU A 128 -0.47 10.35 10.78
N GLU A 129 -1.46 11.06 10.23
CA GLU A 129 -2.17 12.12 10.96
C GLU A 129 -3.37 11.58 11.76
N VAL A 130 -3.97 10.48 11.29
CA VAL A 130 -5.22 9.96 11.86
C VAL A 130 -5.03 8.67 12.63
N VAL A 131 -4.11 7.78 12.18
CA VAL A 131 -3.82 6.52 12.88
C VAL A 131 -3.05 6.79 14.16
N ASP A 132 -3.47 6.15 15.24
CA ASP A 132 -2.85 6.28 16.56
C ASP A 132 -1.78 5.20 16.80
N TYR A 133 -0.55 5.49 16.42
CA TYR A 133 0.60 4.60 16.59
C TYR A 133 1.12 4.53 18.03
N LEU A 134 0.62 5.37 18.94
CA LEU A 134 1.09 5.39 20.33
C LEU A 134 0.46 4.29 21.19
N LYS A 135 -0.56 3.59 20.68
CA LYS A 135 -1.20 2.48 21.38
C LYS A 135 -0.21 1.39 21.77
N ALA A 136 -0.44 0.77 22.91
CA ALA A 136 0.47 -0.23 23.49
C ALA A 136 0.64 -1.49 22.61
N ASN A 137 -0.40 -1.86 21.85
CA ASN A 137 -0.37 -3.00 20.95
C ASN A 137 0.30 -2.73 19.60
N PHE A 138 0.71 -1.47 19.28
CA PHE A 138 1.42 -1.14 18.07
C PHE A 138 2.92 -1.41 18.21
N ILE A 139 3.46 -2.24 17.31
CA ILE A 139 4.84 -2.70 17.29
C ILE A 139 5.45 -2.34 15.94
N HIS A 140 6.56 -1.58 15.97
CA HIS A 140 7.32 -1.26 14.78
C HIS A 140 7.89 -2.55 14.18
N ALA A 141 7.58 -2.81 12.91
CA ALA A 141 7.92 -4.06 12.25
C ALA A 141 8.51 -3.85 10.85
N ASP A 142 9.27 -2.79 10.67
CA ASP A 142 9.86 -2.40 9.39
C ASP A 142 11.37 -2.18 9.53
N LEU A 143 12.06 -2.01 8.41
CA LEU A 143 13.47 -1.69 8.39
C LEU A 143 13.73 -0.25 8.82
N SER A 144 14.78 -0.07 9.63
CA SER A 144 15.35 1.27 9.83
C SER A 144 16.07 1.75 8.55
N PRO A 145 16.34 3.06 8.41
CA PRO A 145 17.15 3.57 7.30
C PRO A 145 18.53 2.90 7.20
N GLU A 146 19.12 2.57 8.35
CA GLU A 146 20.39 1.83 8.44
C GLU A 146 20.21 0.37 8.01
N GLY A 147 19.10 -0.27 8.42
CA GLY A 147 18.73 -1.62 8.02
C GLY A 147 18.54 -1.73 6.50
N MET A 148 17.89 -0.75 5.88
CA MET A 148 17.76 -0.68 4.42
C MET A 148 19.12 -0.56 3.73
N LYS A 149 20.01 0.33 4.22
CA LYS A 149 21.36 0.46 3.67
C LYS A 149 22.16 -0.83 3.80
N LYS A 150 22.04 -1.52 4.94
CA LYS A 150 22.70 -2.80 5.20
C LYS A 150 22.19 -3.86 4.23
N ALA A 151 20.88 -4.02 4.07
CA ALA A 151 20.29 -4.98 3.14
C ALA A 151 20.71 -4.73 1.68
N MET A 152 20.81 -3.47 1.26
CA MET A 152 21.35 -3.11 -0.05
C MET A 152 22.81 -3.51 -0.19
N LYS A 153 23.65 -3.18 0.80
CA LYS A 153 25.09 -3.50 0.79
C LYS A 153 25.36 -5.01 0.77
N GLU A 154 24.61 -5.79 1.55
CA GLU A 154 24.73 -7.25 1.61
C GLU A 154 24.43 -7.93 0.26
N ARG A 155 23.59 -7.32 -0.56
CA ARG A 155 23.31 -7.78 -1.93
C ARG A 155 24.30 -7.25 -2.97
N GLY A 156 25.20 -6.34 -2.60
CA GLY A 156 26.04 -5.63 -3.55
C GLY A 156 25.30 -4.54 -4.35
N ASP A 157 24.12 -4.12 -3.87
CA ASP A 157 23.35 -3.04 -4.49
C ASP A 157 23.97 -1.68 -4.07
N ASP A 158 24.31 -0.87 -5.06
CA ASP A 158 24.66 0.54 -4.91
C ASP A 158 23.72 1.43 -5.73
N GLU A 159 23.88 2.74 -5.65
CA GLU A 159 23.03 3.67 -6.42
C GLU A 159 23.07 3.39 -7.92
N THR A 160 24.21 2.95 -8.44
CA THR A 160 24.41 2.68 -9.87
C THR A 160 23.69 1.39 -10.28
N THR A 161 23.85 0.31 -9.52
CA THR A 161 23.20 -0.98 -9.78
C THR A 161 21.68 -0.87 -9.68
N ILE A 162 21.16 -0.07 -8.74
CA ILE A 162 19.73 0.22 -8.63
C ILE A 162 19.22 0.98 -9.86
N VAL A 163 19.91 2.05 -10.27
CA VAL A 163 19.52 2.83 -11.45
C VAL A 163 19.55 1.97 -12.71
N LEU A 164 20.60 1.19 -12.90
CA LEU A 164 20.71 0.27 -14.04
C LEU A 164 19.65 -0.83 -14.00
N GLY A 165 19.35 -1.37 -12.83
CA GLY A 165 18.30 -2.37 -12.65
C GLY A 165 16.90 -1.83 -12.97
N VAL A 166 16.59 -0.61 -12.53
CA VAL A 166 15.33 0.08 -12.86
C VAL A 166 15.23 0.35 -14.37
N LEU A 167 16.32 0.79 -14.99
CA LEU A 167 16.37 1.01 -16.42
C LEU A 167 16.18 -0.31 -17.19
N ALA A 168 16.83 -1.39 -16.75
CA ALA A 168 16.67 -2.72 -17.35
C ALA A 168 15.23 -3.24 -17.22
N ASP A 169 14.61 -3.07 -16.05
CA ASP A 169 13.20 -3.44 -15.82
C ASP A 169 12.26 -2.62 -16.73
N PHE A 170 12.52 -1.34 -16.89
CA PHE A 170 11.76 -0.46 -17.79
C PHE A 170 11.90 -0.89 -19.26
N LEU A 171 13.13 -1.15 -19.74
CA LEU A 171 13.39 -1.59 -21.11
C LEU A 171 12.78 -2.98 -21.38
N ARG A 172 12.86 -3.89 -20.41
CA ARG A 172 12.20 -5.21 -20.51
C ARG A 172 10.69 -5.06 -20.65
N LYS A 173 10.07 -4.22 -19.82
CA LYS A 173 8.64 -3.94 -19.90
C LYS A 173 8.26 -3.36 -21.25
N LYS A 174 9.00 -2.38 -21.76
CA LYS A 174 8.78 -1.79 -23.08
C LYS A 174 8.90 -2.82 -24.20
N ASN A 175 9.87 -3.73 -24.15
CA ASN A 175 10.03 -4.79 -25.16
C ASN A 175 8.91 -5.84 -25.11
N LEU A 176 8.41 -6.19 -23.91
CA LEU A 176 7.26 -7.11 -23.74
C LEU A 176 5.95 -6.49 -24.22
N ASP A 177 5.87 -5.17 -24.24
CA ASP A 177 4.69 -4.42 -24.66
C ASP A 177 4.77 -3.86 -26.07
N ALA A 178 5.88 -4.13 -26.80
CA ALA A 178 6.12 -3.59 -28.15
C ALA A 178 5.04 -3.99 -29.19
N ASP A 179 4.41 -5.16 -28.99
CA ASP A 179 3.34 -5.64 -29.87
C ASP A 179 1.92 -5.29 -29.37
N LYS A 180 1.80 -4.56 -28.26
CA LYS A 180 0.52 -4.12 -27.73
C LYS A 180 0.19 -2.72 -28.25
N PRO A 181 -1.08 -2.43 -28.62
CA PRO A 181 -1.46 -1.08 -29.00
C PRO A 181 -1.14 -0.13 -27.86
N GLU A 182 -0.50 0.99 -28.19
CA GLU A 182 -0.24 2.04 -27.19
C GLU A 182 -1.57 2.42 -26.51
N PRO A 183 -1.63 2.40 -25.17
CA PRO A 183 -2.82 2.84 -24.48
C PRO A 183 -3.06 4.31 -24.88
N GLN A 184 -4.23 4.58 -25.46
CA GLN A 184 -4.63 5.95 -25.72
C GLN A 184 -4.57 6.70 -24.39
N ALA A 185 -3.76 7.74 -24.33
CA ALA A 185 -3.76 8.64 -23.19
C ALA A 185 -5.21 9.09 -22.97
N PRO A 186 -5.78 8.94 -21.76
CA PRO A 186 -7.14 9.39 -21.53
C PRO A 186 -7.22 10.86 -21.92
N ASP A 187 -8.26 11.23 -22.66
CA ASP A 187 -8.52 12.62 -23.05
C ASP A 187 -8.94 13.39 -21.76
N ILE A 188 -7.92 13.82 -21.03
CA ILE A 188 -8.08 14.48 -19.73
C ILE A 188 -8.15 15.96 -20.01
N SER A 189 -9.35 16.52 -19.91
CA SER A 189 -9.51 17.96 -20.00
C SER A 189 -8.96 18.67 -18.76
N LEU A 190 -8.50 19.90 -18.91
CA LEU A 190 -8.06 20.70 -17.76
C LEU A 190 -9.18 20.86 -16.72
N THR A 191 -10.44 20.88 -17.15
CA THR A 191 -11.61 20.93 -16.28
C THR A 191 -11.78 19.64 -15.47
N ASP A 192 -11.37 18.48 -15.98
CA ASP A 192 -11.41 17.21 -15.25
C ASP A 192 -10.35 17.18 -14.13
N LEU A 193 -9.18 17.75 -14.40
CA LEU A 193 -8.13 17.91 -13.39
C LEU A 193 -8.52 18.88 -12.26
N LEU A 194 -9.36 19.86 -12.54
CA LEU A 194 -9.87 20.81 -11.55
C LEU A 194 -11.09 20.28 -10.78
N ASN A 195 -11.65 19.13 -11.17
CA ASN A 195 -12.74 18.48 -10.46
C ASN A 195 -12.19 17.42 -9.49
N PRO A 196 -12.29 17.62 -8.16
CA PRO A 196 -11.72 16.70 -7.17
C PRO A 196 -12.18 15.25 -7.34
N LYS A 197 -13.44 15.01 -7.69
CA LYS A 197 -13.99 13.67 -7.85
C LYS A 197 -13.53 12.99 -9.12
N LYS A 198 -13.54 13.69 -10.24
CA LYS A 198 -13.01 13.16 -11.50
C LYS A 198 -11.53 12.81 -11.33
N PHE A 199 -10.78 13.67 -10.66
CA PHE A 199 -9.38 13.43 -10.36
C PHE A 199 -9.20 12.23 -9.41
N LYS A 200 -10.00 12.07 -8.34
CA LYS A 200 -10.00 10.87 -7.49
C LYS A 200 -10.27 9.61 -8.30
N ARG A 201 -11.29 9.61 -9.19
CA ARG A 201 -11.62 8.48 -10.05
C ARG A 201 -10.47 8.10 -10.98
N MET A 202 -9.83 9.10 -11.58
CA MET A 202 -8.65 8.89 -12.42
C MET A 202 -7.51 8.25 -11.63
N MET A 203 -7.19 8.78 -10.47
CA MET A 203 -6.16 8.22 -9.58
C MET A 203 -6.52 6.80 -9.11
N ALA A 204 -7.78 6.56 -8.75
CA ALA A 204 -8.24 5.23 -8.33
C ALA A 204 -8.09 4.19 -9.46
N LYS A 205 -8.42 4.55 -10.70
CA LYS A 205 -8.19 3.69 -11.89
C LYS A 205 -6.69 3.40 -12.08
N GLN A 206 -5.81 4.37 -11.81
CA GLN A 206 -4.36 4.14 -11.85
C GLN A 206 -3.92 3.08 -10.82
N PHE A 207 -4.45 3.14 -9.59
CA PHE A 207 -4.16 2.13 -8.56
C PHE A 207 -4.71 0.75 -8.92
N GLU A 208 -5.91 0.67 -9.51
CA GLU A 208 -6.51 -0.59 -9.96
C GLU A 208 -5.68 -1.21 -11.11
N ASN A 209 -5.33 -0.39 -12.10
CA ASN A 209 -4.53 -0.83 -13.25
C ASN A 209 -3.11 -1.24 -12.86
N ALA A 210 -2.57 -0.68 -11.78
CA ALA A 210 -1.33 -1.15 -11.18
C ALA A 210 -1.51 -2.52 -10.48
N GLY A 211 -2.72 -3.10 -10.52
CA GLY A 211 -3.04 -4.46 -10.06
C GLY A 211 -3.05 -4.62 -8.55
N GLY A 212 -3.03 -3.50 -7.79
CA GLY A 212 -2.66 -3.60 -6.38
C GLY A 212 -1.24 -4.14 -6.18
N GLU A 213 -0.71 -4.82 -7.18
CA GLU A 213 0.69 -5.05 -7.40
C GLU A 213 1.22 -3.85 -8.18
N VAL A 214 1.81 -2.90 -7.47
CA VAL A 214 2.69 -1.96 -8.14
C VAL A 214 3.84 -2.81 -8.68
N SER A 215 3.75 -3.22 -9.95
CA SER A 215 4.86 -3.87 -10.65
C SER A 215 5.97 -2.83 -10.83
N LEU A 216 6.66 -2.58 -9.72
CA LEU A 216 7.75 -1.59 -9.63
C LEU A 216 9.01 -2.05 -10.37
N GLY A 217 8.93 -3.18 -11.10
CA GLY A 217 10.09 -3.90 -11.60
C GLY A 217 10.77 -4.70 -10.47
N GLY A 218 11.46 -5.78 -10.82
CA GLY A 218 12.05 -6.69 -9.85
C GLY A 218 13.03 -6.00 -8.89
N THR A 219 13.75 -5.00 -9.35
CA THR A 219 14.74 -4.26 -8.56
C THR A 219 14.08 -3.40 -7.47
N ILE A 220 13.06 -2.62 -7.83
CA ILE A 220 12.35 -1.76 -6.88
C ILE A 220 11.48 -2.60 -5.95
N ASN A 221 10.83 -3.66 -6.46
CA ASN A 221 10.00 -4.54 -5.64
C ASN A 221 10.81 -5.18 -4.51
N ARG A 222 12.00 -5.69 -4.81
CA ARG A 222 12.91 -6.23 -3.77
C ARG A 222 13.25 -5.19 -2.71
N LEU A 223 13.58 -3.98 -3.13
CA LEU A 223 14.02 -2.92 -2.22
C LEU A 223 12.89 -2.37 -1.35
N LEU A 224 11.73 -2.13 -1.94
CA LEU A 224 10.61 -1.46 -1.27
C LEU A 224 9.64 -2.43 -0.60
N VAL A 225 9.58 -3.69 -1.02
CA VAL A 225 8.60 -4.67 -0.54
C VAL A 225 9.27 -5.84 0.17
N GLU A 226 10.05 -6.65 -0.56
CA GLU A 226 10.46 -7.97 -0.06
C GLU A 226 11.31 -7.91 1.22
N ASP A 227 12.32 -7.03 1.29
CA ASP A 227 13.19 -6.96 2.46
C ASP A 227 12.47 -6.38 3.67
N ARG A 228 11.58 -5.44 3.45
CA ARG A 228 10.75 -4.86 4.49
C ARG A 228 9.74 -5.87 5.03
N ASN A 229 9.14 -6.67 4.14
CA ASN A 229 8.26 -7.75 4.53
C ASN A 229 9.01 -8.84 5.33
N LYS A 230 10.24 -9.20 4.94
CA LYS A 230 11.08 -10.12 5.73
C LYS A 230 11.32 -9.60 7.15
N ALA A 231 11.55 -8.29 7.32
CA ALA A 231 11.68 -7.68 8.64
C ALA A 231 10.39 -7.84 9.46
N CYS A 232 9.23 -7.55 8.85
CA CYS A 232 7.93 -7.72 9.50
C CYS A 232 7.66 -9.18 9.89
N ILE A 233 7.95 -10.14 9.01
CA ILE A 233 7.78 -11.59 9.29
C ILE A 233 8.64 -12.03 10.48
N LYS A 234 9.85 -11.50 10.60
CA LYS A 234 10.69 -11.77 11.77
C LYS A 234 10.05 -11.26 13.07
N VAL A 235 9.47 -10.08 13.05
CA VAL A 235 8.72 -9.54 14.21
C VAL A 235 7.45 -10.36 14.47
N LEU A 236 6.73 -10.80 13.43
CA LEU A 236 5.59 -11.70 13.56
C LEU A 236 5.97 -12.99 14.32
N GLN A 237 7.07 -13.64 13.94
CA GLN A 237 7.55 -14.84 14.63
C GLN A 237 7.85 -14.58 16.11
N GLN A 238 8.45 -13.44 16.44
CA GLN A 238 8.71 -13.03 17.82
C GLN A 238 7.41 -12.87 18.62
N GLN A 239 6.39 -12.22 18.02
CA GLN A 239 5.11 -12.01 18.70
C GLN A 239 4.33 -13.34 18.90
N LEU A 240 4.38 -14.24 17.93
CA LEU A 240 3.80 -15.59 18.07
C LEU A 240 4.51 -16.39 19.17
N THR A 241 5.84 -16.33 19.25
CA THR A 241 6.63 -16.94 20.32
C THR A 241 6.32 -16.34 21.68
N ALA A 242 6.03 -15.04 21.76
CA ALA A 242 5.57 -14.35 22.96
C ALA A 242 4.12 -14.68 23.36
N GLY A 243 3.45 -15.59 22.64
CA GLY A 243 2.10 -16.07 22.95
C GLY A 243 0.96 -15.18 22.46
N LYS A 244 1.25 -14.18 21.63
CA LYS A 244 0.20 -13.37 20.96
C LYS A 244 -0.55 -14.25 19.96
N LYS A 245 -1.88 -14.12 19.94
CA LYS A 245 -2.75 -14.99 19.14
C LYS A 245 -3.47 -14.25 18.03
N LYS A 246 -3.88 -13.02 18.26
CA LYS A 246 -4.56 -12.20 17.27
C LYS A 246 -3.66 -11.04 16.86
N ILE A 247 -3.06 -11.15 15.66
CA ILE A 247 -2.02 -10.22 15.19
C ILE A 247 -2.48 -9.57 13.89
N ALA A 248 -2.37 -8.25 13.79
CA ALA A 248 -2.56 -7.53 12.53
C ALA A 248 -1.20 -7.18 11.90
N ILE A 249 -1.07 -7.37 10.60
CA ILE A 249 -0.01 -6.80 9.76
C ILE A 249 -0.62 -5.61 9.03
N PHE A 250 -0.29 -4.39 9.48
CA PHE A 250 -0.83 -3.13 9.02
C PHE A 250 0.17 -2.43 8.10
N TYR A 251 0.04 -2.67 6.80
CA TYR A 251 0.99 -2.28 5.76
C TYR A 251 0.29 -1.78 4.50
N GLY A 252 1.00 -1.00 3.69
CA GLY A 252 0.53 -0.58 2.37
C GLY A 252 0.07 -1.76 1.51
N ALA A 253 -1.01 -1.55 0.74
CA ALA A 253 -1.63 -2.61 -0.08
C ALA A 253 -0.63 -3.32 -1.02
N ALA A 254 0.41 -2.62 -1.49
CA ALA A 254 1.45 -3.18 -2.34
C ALA A 254 2.31 -4.29 -1.67
N HIS A 255 2.35 -4.34 -0.35
CA HIS A 255 3.08 -5.35 0.42
C HIS A 255 2.31 -6.66 0.56
N MET A 256 1.00 -6.61 0.42
CA MET A 256 0.09 -7.70 0.80
C MET A 256 0.24 -8.98 -0.04
N PRO A 257 0.48 -8.95 -1.36
CA PRO A 257 0.69 -10.17 -2.14
C PRO A 257 1.86 -11.02 -1.62
N ASP A 258 2.98 -10.39 -1.25
CA ASP A 258 4.13 -11.11 -0.69
C ASP A 258 3.83 -11.62 0.74
N PHE A 259 3.10 -10.87 1.56
CA PHE A 259 2.64 -11.36 2.86
C PHE A 259 1.67 -12.54 2.73
N ASP A 260 0.69 -12.49 1.80
CA ASP A 260 -0.23 -13.60 1.51
C ASP A 260 0.53 -14.88 1.16
N LYS A 261 1.51 -14.75 0.25
CA LYS A 261 2.38 -15.85 -0.14
C LYS A 261 3.11 -16.44 1.08
N ARG A 262 3.78 -15.59 1.87
CA ARG A 262 4.54 -16.04 3.06
C ARG A 262 3.64 -16.68 4.12
N LEU A 263 2.46 -16.11 4.41
CA LEU A 263 1.54 -16.72 5.37
C LEU A 263 1.09 -18.11 4.93
N LYS A 264 0.88 -18.32 3.63
CA LYS A 264 0.49 -19.63 3.09
C LYS A 264 1.65 -20.62 3.07
N GLU A 265 2.81 -20.21 2.54
CA GLU A 265 3.95 -21.10 2.31
C GLU A 265 4.79 -21.34 3.58
N ASP A 266 5.12 -20.28 4.35
CA ASP A 266 6.05 -20.38 5.48
C ASP A 266 5.32 -20.67 6.80
N PHE A 267 4.05 -20.24 6.95
CA PHE A 267 3.26 -20.41 8.19
C PHE A 267 2.13 -21.44 8.06
N GLY A 268 1.91 -22.02 6.89
CA GLY A 268 0.83 -22.99 6.66
C GLY A 268 -0.56 -22.45 6.95
N MET A 269 -0.78 -21.17 6.67
CA MET A 269 -2.06 -20.51 6.89
C MET A 269 -2.92 -20.49 5.64
N LYS A 270 -4.23 -20.30 5.82
CA LYS A 270 -5.19 -20.07 4.74
C LYS A 270 -6.04 -18.84 5.01
N ARG A 271 -6.33 -18.09 3.96
CA ARG A 271 -7.29 -16.97 3.99
C ARG A 271 -8.70 -17.51 4.16
N THR A 272 -9.48 -16.96 5.08
CA THR A 272 -10.85 -17.42 5.40
C THR A 272 -11.90 -16.35 5.20
N GLU A 273 -11.60 -15.10 5.54
CA GLU A 273 -12.53 -13.99 5.48
C GLU A 273 -11.87 -12.77 4.83
N SER A 274 -12.68 -11.92 4.22
CA SER A 274 -12.25 -10.70 3.58
C SER A 274 -13.27 -9.61 3.80
N GLU A 275 -12.89 -8.58 4.57
CA GLU A 275 -13.71 -7.41 4.81
C GLU A 275 -13.17 -6.22 4.01
N TRP A 276 -13.99 -5.68 3.10
CA TRP A 276 -13.62 -4.54 2.28
C TRP A 276 -14.01 -3.22 2.94
N ILE A 277 -13.07 -2.29 3.02
CA ILE A 277 -13.25 -0.99 3.66
C ILE A 277 -13.02 0.10 2.62
N THR A 278 -13.95 1.04 2.53
CA THR A 278 -13.87 2.18 1.61
C THR A 278 -12.83 3.18 2.08
N ALA A 279 -11.76 3.31 1.31
CA ALA A 279 -10.70 4.29 1.52
C ALA A 279 -11.02 5.63 0.85
N TRP A 280 -11.63 5.60 -0.35
CA TRP A 280 -12.07 6.79 -1.07
C TRP A 280 -13.50 6.62 -1.55
N ASN A 281 -14.37 7.59 -1.27
CA ASN A 281 -15.66 7.70 -1.92
C ASN A 281 -15.47 8.33 -3.30
N LEU A 282 -15.91 7.60 -4.34
CA LEU A 282 -15.84 8.00 -5.74
C LEU A 282 -17.22 8.27 -6.33
N ALA A 283 -18.31 7.99 -5.60
CA ALA A 283 -19.67 8.24 -6.05
C ALA A 283 -19.91 9.74 -6.30
N ASP A 284 -20.76 10.08 -7.26
CA ASP A 284 -21.20 11.46 -7.42
C ASP A 284 -22.03 11.89 -6.21
N ASP A 285 -21.87 13.15 -5.78
CA ASP A 285 -22.83 13.72 -4.86
C ASP A 285 -24.15 13.75 -5.63
N GLY A 286 -25.14 12.97 -5.21
CA GLY A 286 -26.48 13.09 -5.74
C GLY A 286 -26.93 14.55 -5.71
N PRO A 287 -27.99 14.92 -6.45
CA PRO A 287 -28.47 16.29 -6.45
C PRO A 287 -28.63 16.75 -5.01
N ARG A 288 -27.96 17.85 -4.65
CA ARG A 288 -28.15 18.50 -3.35
C ARG A 288 -29.57 19.06 -3.35
N ASN A 289 -30.49 18.32 -2.73
CA ASN A 289 -31.83 18.83 -2.43
C ASN A 289 -31.74 19.98 -1.44
#